data_8048d4ca32cd9eed623566d4c9d3af04
#
_entry.id   8048d4ca32cd9eed623566d4c9d3af04
#
_cell.length_a   1.000
_cell.length_b   1.000
_cell.length_c   1.000
_cell.angle_alpha   90.00
_cell.angle_beta   90.00
_cell.angle_gamma   90.00
#
_symmetry.space_group_name_H-M   'P 1'
#
loop_
_entity.id
_entity.type
_entity.pdbx_description
1 polymer ?
#
loop_
_entity_poly.entity_id
_entity_poly.type
_entity_poly.pdbx_seq_one_letter_code
_entity_poly.pdbx_strand_id
1 'polypeptide(L)'
;MEALTTGIAFGESPRWGRDARLWFADWGVREIAAVDLEGRLESVVELPSASFQAICFDWLPDGRLLIVSSREGRLLRMGPDGSLATHADLNGGAEPAWNEIVVDGRGHAYVNNTAFDFASGDEFAPGAIALVTPDGSAREVAEGLAFPNGMAVTPDNRTLICAESYARRLTAFDIAEDGELSSRRVWADLGDGVPDGICVDAEGAGWYGDVPNRRCVRVREGGEVLQTVELELGCFACMLGGPDRRTLFMVVQEWLGPERMADGGRGGRILSMPAPAPGAGWP
;
A
#
# COMPACT_ATOMS: atom_id res chain seq x y z
N MET A 1 -9.23 -2.34 -20.81
CA MET A 1 -8.65 -1.45 -19.78
C MET A 1 -9.25 -0.07 -20.01
N GLU A 2 -9.81 0.53 -18.99
CA GLU A 2 -10.53 1.80 -19.05
C GLU A 2 -10.04 2.72 -17.91
N ALA A 3 -10.09 4.05 -18.13
CA ALA A 3 -9.81 4.99 -17.06
C ALA A 3 -11.08 5.16 -16.21
N LEU A 4 -11.02 4.74 -14.94
CA LEU A 4 -12.11 4.93 -13.99
C LEU A 4 -12.18 6.41 -13.57
N THR A 5 -11.03 7.01 -13.24
CA THR A 5 -10.93 8.42 -12.89
C THR A 5 -9.57 8.99 -13.27
N THR A 6 -9.49 10.32 -13.39
CA THR A 6 -8.28 11.06 -13.77
C THR A 6 -8.15 12.31 -12.89
N GLY A 7 -7.04 13.03 -13.02
CA GLY A 7 -6.84 14.28 -12.29
C GLY A 7 -6.29 14.10 -10.89
N ILE A 8 -5.70 12.94 -10.60
CA ILE A 8 -5.03 12.61 -9.34
C ILE A 8 -3.64 13.26 -9.35
N ALA A 9 -3.24 13.84 -8.23
CA ALA A 9 -1.93 14.48 -8.14
C ALA A 9 -0.81 13.46 -7.85
N PHE A 10 -0.98 12.61 -6.82
CA PHE A 10 -0.08 11.49 -6.54
C PHE A 10 -0.85 10.38 -5.81
N GLY A 11 -1.39 9.43 -6.56
CA GLY A 11 -2.23 8.37 -6.03
C GLY A 11 -1.43 7.22 -5.43
N GLU A 12 -1.90 6.70 -4.28
CA GLU A 12 -1.30 5.59 -3.54
C GLU A 12 -2.33 4.83 -2.69
N SER A 13 -1.90 3.69 -2.12
CA SER A 13 -2.67 2.89 -1.16
C SER A 13 -4.13 2.62 -1.57
N PRO A 14 -4.40 2.07 -2.76
CA PRO A 14 -5.76 1.75 -3.14
C PRO A 14 -6.34 0.65 -2.25
N ARG A 15 -7.62 0.80 -1.85
CA ARG A 15 -8.36 -0.15 -1.02
C ARG A 15 -9.79 -0.29 -1.52
N TRP A 16 -10.30 -1.51 -1.61
CA TRP A 16 -11.70 -1.72 -1.94
C TRP A 16 -12.56 -1.62 -0.67
N GLY A 17 -13.29 -0.51 -0.56
CA GLY A 17 -14.10 -0.21 0.62
C GLY A 17 -15.36 -1.08 0.76
N ARG A 18 -15.88 -1.18 1.99
CA ARG A 18 -17.16 -1.87 2.31
C ARG A 18 -18.39 -1.18 1.71
N ASP A 19 -18.23 0.07 1.33
CA ASP A 19 -19.23 0.90 0.65
C ASP A 19 -19.25 0.69 -0.87
N ALA A 20 -18.56 -0.33 -1.37
CA ALA A 20 -18.44 -0.67 -2.78
C ALA A 20 -17.79 0.45 -3.63
N ARG A 21 -16.85 1.20 -3.05
CA ARG A 21 -16.02 2.18 -3.73
C ARG A 21 -14.55 1.83 -3.62
N LEU A 22 -13.76 2.27 -4.58
CA LEU A 22 -12.31 2.24 -4.46
C LEU A 22 -11.85 3.49 -3.71
N TRP A 23 -11.23 3.29 -2.56
CA TRP A 23 -10.58 4.34 -1.79
C TRP A 23 -9.10 4.37 -2.16
N PHE A 24 -8.50 5.56 -2.13
CA PHE A 24 -7.07 5.74 -2.35
C PHE A 24 -6.59 7.02 -1.68
N ALA A 25 -5.29 7.08 -1.38
CA ALA A 25 -4.67 8.30 -0.90
C ALA A 25 -4.15 9.13 -2.07
N ASP A 26 -4.40 10.42 -2.09
CA ASP A 26 -3.75 11.39 -2.99
C ASP A 26 -2.76 12.23 -2.18
N TRP A 27 -1.49 11.84 -2.21
CA TRP A 27 -0.43 12.50 -1.47
C TRP A 27 -0.21 13.94 -1.90
N GLY A 28 -0.43 14.25 -3.19
CA GLY A 28 -0.20 15.57 -3.74
C GLY A 28 -1.18 16.62 -3.23
N VAL A 29 -2.41 16.22 -2.90
CA VAL A 29 -3.44 17.10 -2.30
C VAL A 29 -3.75 16.76 -0.85
N ARG A 30 -3.11 15.72 -0.31
CA ARG A 30 -3.20 15.28 1.10
C ARG A 30 -4.61 14.88 1.53
N GLU A 31 -5.23 14.06 0.71
CA GLU A 31 -6.56 13.55 1.00
C GLU A 31 -6.62 12.03 0.84
N ILE A 32 -7.59 11.42 1.48
CA ILE A 32 -8.08 10.09 1.14
C ILE A 32 -9.38 10.31 0.40
N ALA A 33 -9.43 9.85 -0.83
CA ALA A 33 -10.57 9.97 -1.72
C ALA A 33 -11.19 8.60 -1.99
N ALA A 34 -12.46 8.60 -2.37
CA ALA A 34 -13.18 7.42 -2.82
C ALA A 34 -13.81 7.66 -4.21
N VAL A 35 -13.73 6.66 -5.07
CA VAL A 35 -14.33 6.70 -6.40
C VAL A 35 -15.25 5.50 -6.59
N ASP A 36 -16.46 5.74 -7.09
CA ASP A 36 -17.39 4.66 -7.44
C ASP A 36 -17.10 4.08 -8.83
N LEU A 37 -17.82 3.04 -9.21
CA LEU A 37 -17.62 2.37 -10.51
C LEU A 37 -18.09 3.21 -11.72
N GLU A 38 -18.82 4.30 -11.49
CA GLU A 38 -19.20 5.29 -12.49
C GLU A 38 -18.19 6.44 -12.60
N GLY A 39 -17.09 6.40 -11.82
CA GLY A 39 -16.02 7.38 -11.84
C GLY A 39 -16.29 8.66 -11.02
N ARG A 40 -17.33 8.68 -10.18
CA ARG A 40 -17.62 9.82 -9.30
C ARG A 40 -16.66 9.81 -8.12
N LEU A 41 -15.83 10.85 -8.06
CA LEU A 41 -14.80 11.04 -7.05
C LEU A 41 -15.31 11.92 -5.91
N GLU A 42 -15.02 11.52 -4.67
CA GLU A 42 -15.32 12.25 -3.45
C GLU A 42 -14.09 12.31 -2.55
N SER A 43 -13.74 13.50 -2.04
CA SER A 43 -12.77 13.63 -0.96
C SER A 43 -13.44 13.23 0.35
N VAL A 44 -12.88 12.24 1.03
CA VAL A 44 -13.47 11.67 2.26
C VAL A 44 -12.75 12.14 3.51
N VAL A 45 -11.42 12.26 3.47
CA VAL A 45 -10.60 12.73 4.57
C VAL A 45 -9.58 13.72 4.04
N GLU A 46 -9.61 14.96 4.55
CA GLU A 46 -8.57 15.96 4.32
C GLU A 46 -7.60 15.98 5.50
N LEU A 47 -6.32 15.91 5.24
CA LEU A 47 -5.28 15.94 6.27
C LEU A 47 -4.68 17.34 6.40
N PRO A 48 -4.61 17.90 7.63
CA PRO A 48 -4.19 19.28 7.87
C PRO A 48 -2.65 19.43 7.80
N SER A 49 -2.03 19.17 6.67
CA SER A 49 -0.59 19.36 6.46
C SER A 49 -0.32 20.34 5.33
N ALA A 50 0.74 21.14 5.45
CA ALA A 50 1.12 22.13 4.43
C ALA A 50 2.12 21.59 3.38
N SER A 51 2.58 20.36 3.48
CA SER A 51 3.63 19.81 2.63
C SER A 51 3.25 18.42 2.08
N PHE A 52 3.81 18.06 0.92
CA PHE A 52 3.74 16.70 0.38
C PHE A 52 4.21 15.70 1.44
N GLN A 53 3.43 14.66 1.67
CA GLN A 53 3.80 13.59 2.58
C GLN A 53 3.11 12.29 2.19
N ALA A 54 3.77 11.18 2.48
CA ALA A 54 3.18 9.87 2.35
C ALA A 54 1.97 9.72 3.30
N ILE A 55 0.86 9.29 2.73
CA ILE A 55 -0.39 9.00 3.41
C ILE A 55 -0.80 7.60 2.97
N CYS A 56 -0.80 6.66 3.90
CA CYS A 56 -1.32 5.32 3.63
C CYS A 56 -2.37 5.00 4.69
N PHE A 57 -3.30 4.15 4.35
CA PHE A 57 -4.41 3.86 5.25
C PHE A 57 -4.93 2.43 5.07
N ASP A 58 -5.59 1.93 6.10
CA ASP A 58 -6.36 0.69 6.04
C ASP A 58 -7.45 0.71 7.12
N TRP A 59 -8.33 -0.29 7.17
CA TRP A 59 -9.40 -0.37 8.15
C TRP A 59 -9.15 -1.46 9.17
N LEU A 60 -9.45 -1.13 10.42
CA LEU A 60 -9.68 -2.15 11.44
C LEU A 60 -10.88 -3.04 11.06
N PRO A 61 -10.94 -4.29 11.56
CA PRO A 61 -12.08 -5.18 11.32
C PRO A 61 -13.44 -4.60 11.74
N ASP A 62 -13.46 -3.66 12.68
CA ASP A 62 -14.67 -2.95 13.10
C ASP A 62 -15.08 -1.77 12.18
N GLY A 63 -14.29 -1.50 11.13
CA GLY A 63 -14.53 -0.47 10.12
C GLY A 63 -13.96 0.90 10.44
N ARG A 64 -13.23 1.07 11.56
CA ARG A 64 -12.53 2.32 11.84
C ARG A 64 -11.29 2.45 10.95
N LEU A 65 -11.12 3.65 10.39
CA LEU A 65 -9.99 3.96 9.52
C LEU A 65 -8.72 4.21 10.36
N LEU A 66 -7.62 3.58 9.95
CA LEU A 66 -6.27 3.88 10.40
C LEU A 66 -5.52 4.62 9.29
N ILE A 67 -4.75 5.64 9.65
CA ILE A 67 -4.00 6.48 8.72
C ILE A 67 -2.57 6.62 9.22
N VAL A 68 -1.60 6.30 8.37
CA VAL A 68 -0.18 6.54 8.64
C VAL A 68 0.11 8.01 8.42
N SER A 69 0.53 8.70 9.48
CA SER A 69 1.08 10.05 9.41
C SER A 69 2.61 9.96 9.40
N SER A 70 3.17 9.87 8.19
CA SER A 70 4.59 9.55 7.99
C SER A 70 5.53 10.49 8.73
N ARG A 71 5.31 11.81 8.61
CA ARG A 71 6.17 12.83 9.24
C ARG A 71 6.05 12.91 10.76
N GLU A 72 4.86 12.62 11.29
CA GLU A 72 4.62 12.68 12.73
C GLU A 72 5.01 11.37 13.41
N GLY A 73 5.32 10.32 12.64
CA GLY A 73 5.60 8.99 13.15
C GLY A 73 4.44 8.40 13.95
N ARG A 74 3.24 8.61 13.48
CA ARG A 74 2.02 8.18 14.19
C ARG A 74 1.10 7.38 13.29
N LEU A 75 0.44 6.44 13.90
CA LEU A 75 -0.77 5.84 13.35
C LEU A 75 -1.97 6.56 13.94
N LEU A 76 -2.75 7.22 13.09
CA LEU A 76 -3.96 7.92 13.47
C LEU A 76 -5.17 7.02 13.28
N ARG A 77 -6.20 7.23 14.09
CA ARG A 77 -7.50 6.56 13.97
C ARG A 77 -8.61 7.59 13.83
N MET A 78 -9.46 7.40 12.84
CA MET A 78 -10.62 8.25 12.63
C MET A 78 -11.78 7.82 13.53
N GLY A 79 -12.34 8.79 14.25
CA GLY A 79 -13.56 8.64 15.05
C GLY A 79 -14.82 8.71 14.18
N PRO A 80 -16.00 8.35 14.75
CA PRO A 80 -17.29 8.39 14.03
C PRO A 80 -17.71 9.80 13.60
N ASP A 81 -17.18 10.83 14.26
CA ASP A 81 -17.40 12.24 13.96
C ASP A 81 -16.37 12.83 12.96
N GLY A 82 -15.50 11.98 12.39
CA GLY A 82 -14.42 12.37 11.50
C GLY A 82 -13.19 12.93 12.22
N SER A 83 -13.18 13.01 13.54
CA SER A 83 -12.01 13.45 14.31
C SER A 83 -10.86 12.45 14.20
N LEU A 84 -9.62 12.94 14.12
CA LEU A 84 -8.42 12.13 14.10
C LEU A 84 -7.76 12.13 15.49
N ALA A 85 -7.49 10.95 16.01
CA ALA A 85 -6.78 10.76 17.27
C ALA A 85 -5.59 9.77 17.08
N THR A 86 -4.51 9.97 17.81
CA THR A 86 -3.40 9.03 17.81
C THR A 86 -3.87 7.66 18.29
N HIS A 87 -3.66 6.64 17.48
CA HIS A 87 -3.87 5.24 17.82
C HIS A 87 -2.59 4.62 18.39
N ALA A 88 -1.45 4.91 17.74
CA ALA A 88 -0.14 4.47 18.19
C ALA A 88 0.94 5.50 17.85
N ASP A 89 2.00 5.53 18.66
CA ASP A 89 3.24 6.23 18.38
C ASP A 89 4.21 5.22 17.75
N LEU A 90 4.65 5.50 16.52
CA LEU A 90 5.53 4.62 15.76
C LEU A 90 7.01 5.01 15.91
N ASN A 91 7.31 6.21 16.38
CA ASN A 91 8.68 6.71 16.35
C ASN A 91 9.56 6.15 17.47
N GLY A 92 8.99 5.85 18.63
CA GLY A 92 9.80 5.41 19.78
C GLY A 92 11.00 6.33 20.06
N GLY A 93 11.01 7.56 19.48
CA GLY A 93 12.11 8.53 19.57
C GLY A 93 13.06 8.59 18.36
N ALA A 94 12.83 7.83 17.29
CA ALA A 94 13.55 7.91 16.01
C ALA A 94 12.71 8.61 14.93
N GLU A 95 13.34 9.04 13.84
CA GLU A 95 12.65 9.65 12.69
C GLU A 95 12.72 8.73 11.45
N PRO A 96 12.01 7.58 11.42
CA PRO A 96 11.87 6.82 10.19
C PRO A 96 10.80 7.45 9.29
N ALA A 97 10.98 7.32 7.98
CA ALA A 97 9.93 7.66 7.02
C ALA A 97 8.92 6.51 6.93
N TRP A 98 7.87 6.54 7.74
CA TRP A 98 6.79 5.56 7.69
C TRP A 98 6.05 5.66 6.36
N ASN A 99 5.76 4.50 5.77
CA ASN A 99 5.26 4.40 4.41
C ASN A 99 3.93 3.64 4.35
N GLU A 100 3.93 2.36 4.14
CA GLU A 100 2.73 1.58 3.84
C GLU A 100 2.16 0.87 5.08
N ILE A 101 0.88 0.50 5.03
CA ILE A 101 0.15 -0.21 6.08
C ILE A 101 -0.69 -1.34 5.49
N VAL A 102 -0.81 -2.44 6.23
CA VAL A 102 -1.84 -3.45 6.04
C VAL A 102 -2.39 -3.88 7.39
N VAL A 103 -3.71 -4.05 7.48
CA VAL A 103 -4.38 -4.54 8.70
C VAL A 103 -4.92 -5.94 8.45
N ASP A 104 -4.56 -6.91 9.29
CA ASP A 104 -5.05 -8.28 9.21
C ASP A 104 -6.48 -8.43 9.75
N GLY A 105 -7.09 -9.60 9.55
CA GLY A 105 -8.44 -9.90 10.02
C GLY A 105 -8.59 -9.95 11.54
N ARG A 106 -7.50 -9.92 12.31
CA ARG A 106 -7.47 -9.86 13.78
C ARG A 106 -7.33 -8.42 14.30
N GLY A 107 -7.05 -7.46 13.40
CA GLY A 107 -6.82 -6.06 13.72
C GLY A 107 -5.37 -5.72 14.06
N HIS A 108 -4.42 -6.59 13.74
CA HIS A 108 -3.00 -6.26 13.77
C HIS A 108 -2.67 -5.40 12.57
N ALA A 109 -2.11 -4.22 12.79
CA ALA A 109 -1.64 -3.33 11.74
C ALA A 109 -0.12 -3.47 11.58
N TYR A 110 0.33 -3.83 10.40
CA TYR A 110 1.74 -3.85 10.02
C TYR A 110 2.03 -2.57 9.26
N VAL A 111 2.99 -1.79 9.75
CA VAL A 111 3.39 -0.51 9.14
C VAL A 111 4.88 -0.58 8.85
N ASN A 112 5.28 -0.29 7.62
CA ASN A 112 6.69 -0.30 7.27
C ASN A 112 7.30 1.11 7.18
N ASN A 113 8.62 1.17 7.20
CA ASN A 113 9.40 2.38 6.96
C ASN A 113 10.54 2.12 5.99
N THR A 114 11.01 3.16 5.32
CA THR A 114 12.17 3.10 4.42
C THR A 114 13.50 3.38 5.11
N ALA A 115 13.50 3.90 6.34
CA ALA A 115 14.65 4.31 7.15
C ALA A 115 15.59 5.35 6.50
N PHE A 116 15.22 5.95 5.38
CA PHE A 116 15.93 7.03 4.70
C PHE A 116 14.95 7.89 3.91
N ASP A 117 15.25 9.16 3.70
CA ASP A 117 14.42 10.05 2.89
C ASP A 117 14.80 9.89 1.41
N PHE A 118 14.00 9.04 0.73
CA PHE A 118 14.16 8.77 -0.70
C PHE A 118 14.06 10.03 -1.56
N ALA A 119 13.15 10.95 -1.22
CA ALA A 119 12.92 12.18 -1.98
C ALA A 119 14.07 13.20 -1.81
N SER A 120 14.76 13.19 -0.67
CA SER A 120 15.90 14.04 -0.39
C SER A 120 17.22 13.48 -0.93
N GLY A 121 17.21 12.24 -1.46
CA GLY A 121 18.40 11.58 -2.00
C GLY A 121 19.36 11.07 -0.93
N ASP A 122 18.86 10.74 0.25
CA ASP A 122 19.66 10.13 1.32
C ASP A 122 20.28 8.80 0.86
N GLU A 123 21.39 8.43 1.47
CA GLU A 123 21.97 7.11 1.28
C GLU A 123 20.99 6.02 1.73
N PHE A 124 20.96 4.93 0.98
CA PHE A 124 20.11 3.78 1.30
C PHE A 124 20.39 3.24 2.71
N ALA A 125 19.33 3.10 3.49
CA ALA A 125 19.32 2.38 4.76
C ALA A 125 18.19 1.34 4.74
N PRO A 126 18.42 0.13 5.29
CA PRO A 126 17.40 -0.90 5.32
C PRO A 126 16.25 -0.51 6.25
N GLY A 127 15.03 -0.68 5.77
CA GLY A 127 13.80 -0.41 6.52
C GLY A 127 13.35 -1.56 7.41
N ALA A 128 12.25 -1.33 8.11
CA ALA A 128 11.66 -2.23 9.08
C ALA A 128 10.13 -2.33 8.96
N ILE A 129 9.53 -3.28 9.65
CA ILE A 129 8.09 -3.40 9.86
C ILE A 129 7.80 -3.32 11.35
N ALA A 130 6.91 -2.41 11.73
CA ALA A 130 6.32 -2.35 13.06
C ALA A 130 4.95 -3.02 13.06
N LEU A 131 4.67 -3.76 14.12
CA LEU A 131 3.35 -4.26 14.47
C LEU A 131 2.69 -3.29 15.43
N VAL A 132 1.46 -2.90 15.12
CA VAL A 132 0.57 -2.19 16.05
C VAL A 132 -0.61 -3.11 16.38
N THR A 133 -0.74 -3.46 17.65
CA THR A 133 -1.85 -4.29 18.14
C THR A 133 -3.14 -3.48 18.30
N PRO A 134 -4.31 -4.12 18.39
CA PRO A 134 -5.60 -3.42 18.48
C PRO A 134 -5.73 -2.43 19.65
N ASP A 135 -4.93 -2.59 20.70
CA ASP A 135 -4.88 -1.68 21.85
C ASP A 135 -3.96 -0.46 21.63
N GLY A 136 -3.26 -0.39 20.49
CA GLY A 136 -2.36 0.70 20.12
C GLY A 136 -0.91 0.50 20.59
N SER A 137 -0.55 -0.66 21.12
CA SER A 137 0.84 -0.97 21.44
C SER A 137 1.63 -1.21 20.16
N ALA A 138 2.79 -0.56 20.02
CA ALA A 138 3.64 -0.65 18.83
C ALA A 138 5.00 -1.27 19.16
N ARG A 139 5.51 -2.14 18.28
CA ARG A 139 6.86 -2.71 18.36
C ARG A 139 7.37 -3.10 16.97
N GLU A 140 8.67 -3.06 16.77
CA GLU A 140 9.30 -3.60 15.56
C GLU A 140 9.24 -5.13 15.57
N VAL A 141 8.90 -5.73 14.41
CA VAL A 141 8.76 -7.18 14.22
C VAL A 141 9.57 -7.73 13.05
N ALA A 142 10.11 -6.87 12.20
CA ALA A 142 11.07 -7.24 11.16
C ALA A 142 11.95 -6.05 10.80
N GLU A 143 13.21 -6.32 10.46
CA GLU A 143 14.21 -5.33 10.06
C GLU A 143 15.01 -5.77 8.82
N GLY A 144 15.85 -4.90 8.29
CA GLY A 144 16.76 -5.24 7.19
C GLY A 144 16.04 -5.45 5.86
N LEU A 145 14.96 -4.71 5.59
CA LEU A 145 14.20 -4.75 4.35
C LEU A 145 14.71 -3.71 3.35
N ALA A 146 14.89 -4.11 2.09
CA ALA A 146 15.44 -3.24 1.06
C ALA A 146 14.34 -2.40 0.40
N PHE A 147 14.02 -1.25 0.99
CA PHE A 147 12.94 -0.36 0.58
C PHE A 147 11.59 -1.09 0.63
N PRO A 148 11.10 -1.42 1.84
CA PRO A 148 9.79 -2.05 1.97
C PRO A 148 8.69 -1.10 1.50
N ASN A 149 7.77 -1.66 0.71
CA ASN A 149 6.68 -0.95 0.07
C ASN A 149 5.35 -1.70 0.31
N GLY A 150 4.53 -1.94 -0.70
CA GLY A 150 3.26 -2.61 -0.57
C GLY A 150 3.32 -3.88 0.29
N MET A 151 2.31 -4.08 1.12
CA MET A 151 2.15 -5.27 1.94
C MET A 151 0.78 -5.89 1.75
N ALA A 152 0.70 -7.22 1.86
CA ALA A 152 -0.56 -7.94 1.84
C ALA A 152 -0.51 -9.10 2.83
N VAL A 153 -1.66 -9.41 3.46
CA VAL A 153 -1.82 -10.57 4.34
C VAL A 153 -2.72 -11.59 3.67
N THR A 154 -2.35 -12.86 3.71
CA THR A 154 -3.15 -13.96 3.15
C THR A 154 -4.51 -14.11 3.86
N PRO A 155 -5.55 -14.66 3.18
CA PRO A 155 -6.90 -14.74 3.75
C PRO A 155 -7.02 -15.49 5.07
N ASP A 156 -6.10 -16.42 5.33
CA ASP A 156 -6.03 -17.20 6.58
C ASP A 156 -5.31 -16.46 7.73
N ASN A 157 -4.84 -15.24 7.49
CA ASN A 157 -4.04 -14.41 8.42
C ASN A 157 -2.75 -15.09 8.90
N ARG A 158 -2.12 -15.91 8.05
CA ARG A 158 -0.90 -16.64 8.41
C ARG A 158 0.37 -16.16 7.75
N THR A 159 0.25 -15.41 6.65
CA THR A 159 1.41 -14.93 5.90
C THR A 159 1.28 -13.46 5.58
N LEU A 160 2.29 -12.68 5.96
CA LEU A 160 2.51 -11.32 5.47
C LEU A 160 3.46 -11.40 4.28
N ILE A 161 3.06 -10.78 3.16
CA ILE A 161 3.89 -10.58 1.98
C ILE A 161 4.23 -9.10 1.90
N CYS A 162 5.53 -8.78 1.75
CA CYS A 162 6.04 -7.42 1.64
C CYS A 162 6.84 -7.25 0.36
N ALA A 163 6.56 -6.21 -0.40
CA ALA A 163 7.37 -5.79 -1.53
C ALA A 163 8.68 -5.18 -1.03
N GLU A 164 9.82 -5.64 -1.55
CA GLU A 164 11.12 -5.01 -1.35
C GLU A 164 11.59 -4.43 -2.70
N SER A 165 11.29 -3.14 -2.95
CA SER A 165 11.52 -2.50 -4.25
C SER A 165 12.98 -2.56 -4.69
N TYR A 166 13.92 -2.30 -3.79
CA TYR A 166 15.36 -2.31 -4.09
C TYR A 166 15.95 -3.72 -4.16
N ALA A 167 15.33 -4.70 -3.52
CA ALA A 167 15.73 -6.11 -3.65
C ALA A 167 15.03 -6.83 -4.81
N ARG A 168 14.08 -6.17 -5.50
CA ARG A 168 13.34 -6.73 -6.65
C ARG A 168 12.68 -8.06 -6.34
N ARG A 169 12.03 -8.14 -5.18
CA ARG A 169 11.40 -9.38 -4.72
C ARG A 169 10.17 -9.11 -3.86
N LEU A 170 9.37 -10.12 -3.70
CA LEU A 170 8.39 -10.21 -2.63
C LEU A 170 8.98 -11.11 -1.53
N THR A 171 8.89 -10.64 -0.29
CA THR A 171 9.35 -11.36 0.90
C THR A 171 8.17 -11.75 1.75
N ALA A 172 8.12 -12.98 2.25
CA ALA A 172 7.07 -13.45 3.12
C ALA A 172 7.57 -13.71 4.54
N PHE A 173 6.64 -13.54 5.48
CA PHE A 173 6.80 -13.86 6.89
C PHE A 173 5.62 -14.71 7.36
N ASP A 174 5.85 -15.63 8.27
CA ASP A 174 4.76 -16.30 8.99
C ASP A 174 4.27 -15.38 10.12
N ILE A 175 2.94 -15.29 10.27
CA ILE A 175 2.27 -14.48 11.29
C ILE A 175 1.80 -15.37 12.42
N ALA A 176 2.27 -15.12 13.64
CA ALA A 176 1.80 -15.77 14.85
C ALA A 176 0.44 -15.22 15.33
N GLU A 177 -0.19 -15.85 16.31
CA GLU A 177 -1.50 -15.40 16.84
C GLU A 177 -1.47 -14.00 17.46
N ASP A 178 -0.32 -13.62 18.04
CA ASP A 178 -0.06 -12.29 18.64
C ASP A 178 0.47 -11.25 17.63
N GLY A 179 0.52 -11.62 16.34
CA GLY A 179 0.99 -10.78 15.26
C GLY A 179 2.51 -10.78 15.05
N GLU A 180 3.29 -11.54 15.84
CA GLU A 180 4.74 -11.62 15.67
C GLU A 180 5.11 -12.22 14.31
N LEU A 181 6.16 -11.69 13.66
CA LEU A 181 6.64 -12.16 12.37
C LEU A 181 7.84 -13.11 12.52
N SER A 182 7.83 -14.18 11.75
CA SER A 182 8.90 -15.17 11.74
C SER A 182 9.14 -15.79 10.37
N SER A 183 10.09 -16.70 10.26
CA SER A 183 10.32 -17.50 9.04
C SER A 183 10.48 -16.67 7.76
N ARG A 184 11.21 -15.53 7.84
CA ARG A 184 11.47 -14.68 6.66
C ARG A 184 12.00 -15.50 5.51
N ARG A 185 11.37 -15.37 4.33
CA ARG A 185 11.75 -16.07 3.10
C ARG A 185 11.46 -15.25 1.87
N VAL A 186 12.19 -15.51 0.78
CA VAL A 186 11.82 -14.97 -0.53
C VAL A 186 10.53 -15.68 -0.98
N TRP A 187 9.46 -14.90 -1.16
CA TRP A 187 8.20 -15.40 -1.71
C TRP A 187 8.25 -15.48 -3.23
N ALA A 188 8.80 -14.45 -3.88
CA ALA A 188 9.05 -14.42 -5.32
C ALA A 188 10.27 -13.55 -5.63
N ASP A 189 11.20 -14.09 -6.43
CA ASP A 189 12.21 -13.29 -7.12
C ASP A 189 11.58 -12.74 -8.39
N LEU A 190 11.66 -11.43 -8.60
CA LEU A 190 10.98 -10.72 -9.67
C LEU A 190 11.91 -10.36 -10.85
N GLY A 191 13.16 -10.77 -10.80
CA GLY A 191 14.15 -10.48 -11.84
C GLY A 191 14.41 -8.98 -12.01
N ASP A 192 13.86 -8.39 -13.07
CA ASP A 192 13.96 -6.94 -13.33
C ASP A 192 12.81 -6.13 -12.69
N GLY A 193 11.79 -6.79 -12.11
CA GLY A 193 10.63 -6.17 -11.51
C GLY A 193 10.98 -5.35 -10.27
N VAL A 194 10.43 -4.14 -10.17
CA VAL A 194 10.59 -3.25 -9.02
C VAL A 194 9.21 -3.10 -8.37
N PRO A 195 8.86 -3.97 -7.39
CA PRO A 195 7.52 -3.99 -6.83
C PRO A 195 7.26 -2.76 -5.97
N ASP A 196 6.04 -2.22 -6.11
CA ASP A 196 5.52 -1.11 -5.32
C ASP A 196 4.28 -1.57 -4.55
N GLY A 197 3.10 -0.97 -4.72
CA GLY A 197 1.87 -1.44 -4.07
C GLY A 197 1.42 -2.81 -4.58
N ILE A 198 0.97 -3.68 -3.66
CA ILE A 198 0.60 -5.07 -3.96
C ILE A 198 -0.79 -5.44 -3.46
N CYS A 199 -1.39 -6.46 -4.03
CA CYS A 199 -2.54 -7.18 -3.47
C CYS A 199 -2.46 -8.68 -3.81
N VAL A 200 -3.28 -9.50 -3.16
CA VAL A 200 -3.34 -10.95 -3.40
C VAL A 200 -4.70 -11.38 -3.93
N ASP A 201 -4.74 -12.46 -4.69
CA ASP A 201 -5.97 -13.04 -5.22
C ASP A 201 -6.31 -14.42 -4.61
N ALA A 202 -7.50 -14.91 -4.91
CA ALA A 202 -8.01 -16.15 -4.35
C ALA A 202 -7.33 -17.42 -4.91
N GLU A 203 -6.49 -17.29 -5.94
CA GLU A 203 -5.63 -18.38 -6.44
C GLU A 203 -4.25 -18.37 -5.76
N GLY A 204 -4.05 -17.47 -4.78
CA GLY A 204 -2.80 -17.32 -4.04
C GLY A 204 -1.70 -16.62 -4.84
N ALA A 205 -2.04 -15.93 -5.92
CA ALA A 205 -1.09 -15.11 -6.66
C ALA A 205 -1.07 -13.67 -6.11
N GLY A 206 0.11 -13.05 -6.16
CA GLY A 206 0.30 -11.63 -5.87
C GLY A 206 0.25 -10.80 -7.14
N TRP A 207 -0.38 -9.65 -7.07
CA TRP A 207 -0.27 -8.59 -8.05
C TRP A 207 0.63 -7.49 -7.50
N TYR A 208 1.49 -6.91 -8.33
CA TYR A 208 2.30 -5.76 -7.94
C TYR A 208 2.35 -4.71 -9.04
N GLY A 209 2.36 -3.44 -8.63
CA GLY A 209 2.72 -2.32 -9.47
C GLY A 209 4.22 -2.28 -9.70
N ASP A 210 4.65 -1.94 -10.91
CA ASP A 210 6.06 -1.82 -11.29
C ASP A 210 6.26 -0.47 -11.98
N VAL A 211 6.70 0.49 -11.18
CA VAL A 211 6.76 1.90 -11.60
C VAL A 211 7.74 2.12 -12.75
N PRO A 212 9.03 1.75 -12.66
CA PRO A 212 9.99 2.05 -13.70
C PRO A 212 9.75 1.27 -14.99
N ASN A 213 9.17 0.08 -14.89
CA ASN A 213 8.90 -0.77 -16.05
C ASN A 213 7.50 -0.54 -16.64
N ARG A 214 6.68 0.34 -16.05
CA ARG A 214 5.34 0.73 -16.52
C ARG A 214 4.43 -0.46 -16.77
N ARG A 215 4.31 -1.33 -15.78
CA ARG A 215 3.49 -2.54 -15.85
C ARG A 215 2.86 -2.88 -14.51
N CYS A 216 1.81 -3.68 -14.55
CA CYS A 216 1.26 -4.37 -13.39
C CYS A 216 1.39 -5.88 -13.63
N VAL A 217 1.95 -6.61 -12.69
CA VAL A 217 2.34 -8.01 -12.89
C VAL A 217 1.67 -8.90 -11.87
N ARG A 218 1.13 -10.03 -12.35
CA ARG A 218 0.61 -11.13 -11.54
C ARG A 218 1.67 -12.22 -11.45
N VAL A 219 2.04 -12.60 -10.25
CA VAL A 219 3.09 -13.59 -9.99
C VAL A 219 2.63 -14.58 -8.93
N ARG A 220 3.01 -15.86 -9.03
CA ARG A 220 2.80 -16.82 -7.95
C ARG A 220 4.03 -16.94 -7.07
N GLU A 221 3.84 -17.56 -5.90
CA GLU A 221 4.95 -17.96 -5.04
C GLU A 221 5.98 -18.77 -5.86
N GLY A 222 7.27 -18.43 -5.68
CA GLY A 222 8.37 -18.99 -6.50
C GLY A 222 8.76 -18.14 -7.70
N GLY A 223 8.01 -17.06 -8.03
CA GLY A 223 8.42 -16.07 -9.06
C GLY A 223 7.89 -16.34 -10.48
N GLU A 224 7.04 -17.36 -10.69
CA GLU A 224 6.42 -17.57 -12.01
C GLU A 224 5.46 -16.43 -12.34
N VAL A 225 5.73 -15.71 -13.43
CA VAL A 225 4.85 -14.65 -13.95
C VAL A 225 3.66 -15.30 -14.67
N LEU A 226 2.46 -14.98 -14.17
CA LEU A 226 1.20 -15.51 -14.72
C LEU A 226 0.56 -14.56 -15.74
N GLN A 227 0.74 -13.24 -15.50
CA GLN A 227 0.18 -12.20 -16.37
C GLN A 227 1.00 -10.92 -16.22
N THR A 228 1.16 -10.20 -17.32
CA THR A 228 1.71 -8.84 -17.35
C THR A 228 0.71 -7.92 -18.05
N VAL A 229 0.43 -6.78 -17.43
CA VAL A 229 -0.37 -5.69 -18.00
C VAL A 229 0.58 -4.55 -18.30
N GLU A 230 0.87 -4.33 -19.58
CA GLU A 230 1.70 -3.21 -20.04
C GLU A 230 0.92 -1.90 -19.96
N LEU A 231 1.58 -0.84 -19.52
CA LEU A 231 0.99 0.47 -19.25
C LEU A 231 1.81 1.60 -19.90
N GLU A 232 1.16 2.73 -20.14
CA GLU A 232 1.83 3.94 -20.65
C GLU A 232 2.57 4.71 -19.54
N LEU A 233 2.10 4.58 -18.30
CA LEU A 233 2.57 5.28 -17.11
C LEU A 233 3.10 4.29 -16.07
N GLY A 234 3.88 4.77 -15.11
CA GLY A 234 4.31 3.98 -13.96
C GLY A 234 3.10 3.48 -13.15
N CYS A 235 3.11 2.22 -12.75
CA CYS A 235 2.09 1.65 -11.88
C CYS A 235 2.61 1.66 -10.43
N PHE A 236 2.03 2.51 -9.61
CA PHE A 236 2.43 2.71 -8.22
C PHE A 236 1.76 1.70 -7.29
N ALA A 237 0.48 1.40 -7.53
CA ALA A 237 -0.20 0.41 -6.72
C ALA A 237 -1.31 -0.28 -7.51
N CYS A 238 -1.75 -1.43 -7.01
CA CYS A 238 -2.88 -2.15 -7.57
C CYS A 238 -3.78 -2.70 -6.46
N MET A 239 -5.05 -2.90 -6.80
CA MET A 239 -6.06 -3.45 -5.89
C MET A 239 -7.10 -4.26 -6.64
N LEU A 240 -7.53 -5.37 -6.06
CA LEU A 240 -8.63 -6.17 -6.56
C LEU A 240 -9.93 -5.80 -5.84
N GLY A 241 -10.94 -5.43 -6.60
CA GLY A 241 -12.24 -4.99 -6.05
C GLY A 241 -13.38 -5.22 -7.04
N GLY A 242 -14.42 -4.42 -6.92
CA GLY A 242 -15.67 -4.60 -7.65
C GLY A 242 -16.64 -5.53 -6.92
N PRO A 243 -17.90 -5.64 -7.39
CA PRO A 243 -18.96 -6.42 -6.72
C PRO A 243 -18.61 -7.90 -6.53
N ASP A 244 -17.86 -8.48 -7.46
CA ASP A 244 -17.39 -9.86 -7.44
C ASP A 244 -15.90 -9.98 -7.07
N ARG A 245 -15.25 -8.84 -6.72
CA ARG A 245 -13.82 -8.69 -6.48
C ARG A 245 -12.92 -9.08 -7.66
N ARG A 246 -13.46 -9.10 -8.88
CA ARG A 246 -12.75 -9.47 -10.13
C ARG A 246 -12.37 -8.27 -11.00
N THR A 247 -12.34 -7.08 -10.44
CA THR A 247 -11.83 -5.89 -11.11
C THR A 247 -10.46 -5.54 -10.56
N LEU A 248 -9.46 -5.54 -11.42
CA LEU A 248 -8.13 -5.01 -11.12
C LEU A 248 -8.15 -3.51 -11.32
N PHE A 249 -7.87 -2.76 -10.27
CA PHE A 249 -7.62 -1.32 -10.29
C PHE A 249 -6.12 -1.08 -10.22
N MET A 250 -5.62 -0.15 -11.03
CA MET A 250 -4.21 0.22 -11.10
C MET A 250 -4.09 1.73 -10.95
N VAL A 251 -3.34 2.17 -9.97
CA VAL A 251 -3.00 3.58 -9.76
C VAL A 251 -1.77 3.89 -10.58
N VAL A 252 -1.93 4.75 -11.58
CA VAL A 252 -0.86 5.04 -12.56
C VAL A 252 -0.61 6.52 -12.70
N GLN A 253 0.64 6.89 -12.84
CA GLN A 253 1.07 8.26 -13.08
C GLN A 253 2.46 8.32 -13.72
N GLU A 254 2.84 9.51 -14.23
CA GLU A 254 4.17 9.72 -14.74
C GLU A 254 5.19 9.69 -13.61
N TRP A 255 6.22 8.86 -13.76
CA TRP A 255 7.33 8.82 -12.83
C TRP A 255 8.42 9.78 -13.27
N LEU A 256 8.62 10.86 -12.54
CA LEU A 256 9.59 11.92 -12.82
C LEU A 256 10.86 11.80 -11.97
N GLY A 257 10.98 10.73 -11.18
CA GLY A 257 12.05 10.51 -10.20
C GLY A 257 11.71 11.07 -8.81
N PRO A 258 12.50 10.66 -7.78
CA PRO A 258 12.20 10.97 -6.38
C PRO A 258 12.20 12.48 -6.09
N GLU A 259 13.14 13.23 -6.66
CA GLU A 259 13.29 14.67 -6.45
C GLU A 259 12.09 15.49 -7.01
N ARG A 260 11.30 14.87 -7.88
CA ARG A 260 10.17 15.50 -8.58
C ARG A 260 8.82 14.85 -8.29
N MET A 261 8.72 14.06 -7.23
CA MET A 261 7.46 13.41 -6.84
C MET A 261 6.33 14.43 -6.64
N ALA A 262 6.64 15.59 -6.06
CA ALA A 262 5.66 16.65 -5.83
C ALA A 262 5.32 17.49 -7.08
N ASP A 263 6.06 17.34 -8.19
CA ASP A 263 5.94 18.18 -9.39
C ASP A 263 4.92 17.65 -10.41
N GLY A 264 4.39 16.44 -10.22
CA GLY A 264 3.65 15.66 -11.23
C GLY A 264 2.34 16.27 -11.71
N GLY A 265 1.91 17.39 -11.15
CA GLY A 265 0.64 18.01 -11.52
C GLY A 265 -0.54 17.08 -11.19
N ARG A 266 -1.59 17.06 -12.02
CA ARG A 266 -2.76 16.18 -11.86
C ARG A 266 -2.87 15.17 -13.02
N GLY A 267 -1.76 14.53 -13.36
CA GLY A 267 -1.66 13.55 -14.45
C GLY A 267 -2.01 12.11 -14.05
N GLY A 268 -2.15 11.84 -12.76
CA GLY A 268 -2.46 10.51 -12.23
C GLY A 268 -3.86 10.03 -12.60
N ARG A 269 -4.01 8.72 -12.70
CA ARG A 269 -5.25 8.03 -13.10
C ARG A 269 -5.42 6.74 -12.33
N ILE A 270 -6.67 6.30 -12.19
CA ILE A 270 -6.99 4.92 -11.84
C ILE A 270 -7.53 4.24 -13.09
N LEU A 271 -6.85 3.19 -13.51
CA LEU A 271 -7.28 2.32 -14.59
C LEU A 271 -7.97 1.08 -14.01
N SER A 272 -8.92 0.52 -14.76
CA SER A 272 -9.62 -0.71 -14.37
C SER A 272 -9.68 -1.72 -15.52
N MET A 273 -9.66 -3.00 -15.18
CA MET A 273 -9.87 -4.12 -16.10
C MET A 273 -10.33 -5.37 -15.36
N PRO A 274 -10.96 -6.34 -16.05
CA PRO A 274 -11.27 -7.63 -15.46
C PRO A 274 -10.00 -8.38 -15.02
N ALA A 275 -10.05 -9.00 -13.84
CA ALA A 275 -9.01 -9.88 -13.31
C ALA A 275 -9.40 -11.36 -13.47
N PRO A 276 -8.41 -12.27 -13.65
CA PRO A 276 -8.67 -13.70 -13.83
C PRO A 276 -9.18 -14.37 -12.56
N ALA A 277 -8.83 -13.86 -11.38
CA ALA A 277 -9.24 -14.36 -10.08
C ALA A 277 -9.75 -13.21 -9.19
N PRO A 278 -10.68 -13.47 -8.26
CA PRO A 278 -11.15 -12.44 -7.34
C PRO A 278 -10.07 -12.10 -6.32
N GLY A 279 -10.09 -10.88 -5.80
CA GLY A 279 -9.24 -10.48 -4.70
C GLY A 279 -9.52 -11.29 -3.43
N ALA A 280 -8.48 -11.51 -2.65
CA ALA A 280 -8.51 -12.24 -1.38
C ALA A 280 -7.53 -11.60 -0.40
N GLY A 281 -7.61 -12.01 0.86
CA GLY A 281 -6.70 -11.48 1.88
C GLY A 281 -6.97 -10.03 2.25
N TRP A 282 -5.92 -9.40 2.71
CA TRP A 282 -5.87 -8.02 3.21
C TRP A 282 -4.74 -7.29 2.48
N PRO A 283 -4.85 -6.11 1.99
CA PRO A 283 -6.01 -5.24 2.06
C PRO A 283 -7.22 -5.71 1.27
#